data_7192799872e82d81fc87cbab9b4a51a7
#
_entry.id   7192799872e82d81fc87cbab9b4a51a7
#
_cell.length_a   1.000
_cell.length_b   1.000
_cell.length_c   1.000
_cell.angle_alpha   90.00
_cell.angle_beta   90.00
_cell.angle_gamma   90.00
#
_symmetry.space_group_name_H-M   'P 1'
#
loop_
_entity.id
_entity.type
_entity.pdbx_description
1 polymer ?
#
loop_
_entity_poly.entity_id
_entity_poly.type
_entity_poly.pdbx_seq_one_letter_code
_entity_poly.pdbx_strand_id
1 'polypeptide(L)'
;MNKKLEVARAAVSNVKDNDIVGLGASGSMSYLADFLAEKIASGMQVKLVTSSFVTRQLLLQKGLAVQSIADTEMINIYIDGCDQFDSDLNALKSGGGIHTREKLLASMAQLFILIGDDTKYTESLTDKFPLVVEVLPEAWRYVPRKIQASFPGVKTAFRENDKKEWMVVTDHGNYLLDVWFPEWPDLKQTNTTLKNITGVVETSLFTGLAHKAIIATKDNEIVFVEKKWH
;
A
#
# COMPACT_ATOMS: atom_id res chain seq x y z
N MET A 1 -9.06 -11.22 21.23
CA MET A 1 -8.98 -9.78 20.87
C MET A 1 -9.15 -9.63 19.35
N ASN A 2 -9.81 -8.58 18.90
CA ASN A 2 -9.87 -8.28 17.45
C ASN A 2 -8.62 -7.50 17.03
N LYS A 3 -7.62 -8.19 16.47
CA LYS A 3 -6.33 -7.62 16.06
C LYS A 3 -6.48 -6.38 15.16
N LYS A 4 -7.40 -6.41 14.19
CA LYS A 4 -7.63 -5.29 13.27
C LYS A 4 -8.17 -4.05 13.98
N LEU A 5 -9.05 -4.24 14.97
CA LEU A 5 -9.60 -3.17 15.79
C LEU A 5 -8.50 -2.48 16.61
N GLU A 6 -7.66 -3.26 17.30
CA GLU A 6 -6.63 -2.69 18.17
C GLU A 6 -5.53 -1.97 17.39
N VAL A 7 -5.12 -2.53 16.24
CA VAL A 7 -4.16 -1.87 15.35
C VAL A 7 -4.75 -0.56 14.81
N ALA A 8 -6.03 -0.55 14.41
CA ALA A 8 -6.70 0.66 13.96
C ALA A 8 -6.79 1.72 15.06
N ARG A 9 -7.09 1.32 16.31
CA ARG A 9 -7.09 2.20 17.48
C ARG A 9 -5.73 2.84 17.71
N ALA A 10 -4.67 2.02 17.69
CA ALA A 10 -3.30 2.49 17.85
C ALA A 10 -2.84 3.41 16.71
N ALA A 11 -3.27 3.13 15.47
CA ALA A 11 -2.94 3.98 14.33
C ALA A 11 -3.64 5.35 14.41
N VAL A 12 -4.92 5.37 14.75
CA VAL A 12 -5.72 6.61 14.83
C VAL A 12 -5.29 7.52 15.99
N SER A 13 -4.58 7.00 17.00
CA SER A 13 -4.02 7.82 18.07
C SER A 13 -2.91 8.78 17.59
N ASN A 14 -2.35 8.55 16.41
CA ASN A 14 -1.36 9.44 15.79
C ASN A 14 -2.00 10.60 15.02
N VAL A 15 -3.32 10.57 14.79
CA VAL A 15 -4.05 11.64 14.08
C VAL A 15 -4.26 12.84 15.02
N LYS A 16 -3.91 14.01 14.54
CA LYS A 16 -4.03 15.28 15.24
C LYS A 16 -5.13 16.15 14.64
N ASP A 17 -5.52 17.19 15.38
CA ASP A 17 -6.46 18.18 14.88
C ASP A 17 -5.88 18.92 13.67
N ASN A 18 -6.72 19.20 12.67
CA ASN A 18 -6.40 19.81 11.39
C ASN A 18 -5.52 18.95 10.44
N ASP A 19 -5.28 17.69 10.74
CA ASP A 19 -4.55 16.79 9.84
C ASP A 19 -5.33 16.52 8.54
N ILE A 20 -4.58 16.35 7.45
CA ILE A 20 -5.04 15.69 6.25
C ILE A 20 -4.64 14.20 6.39
N VAL A 21 -5.64 13.35 6.51
CA VAL A 21 -5.49 11.92 6.80
C VAL A 21 -5.75 11.11 5.55
N GLY A 22 -4.72 10.42 5.06
CA GLY A 22 -4.81 9.45 3.98
C GLY A 22 -5.14 8.06 4.51
N LEU A 23 -6.08 7.38 3.89
CA LEU A 23 -6.45 6.00 4.18
C LEU A 23 -6.29 5.12 2.95
N GLY A 24 -5.66 3.97 3.13
CA GLY A 24 -5.47 2.98 2.07
C GLY A 24 -6.63 2.00 1.92
N ALA A 25 -6.29 0.74 1.62
CA ALA A 25 -7.25 -0.35 1.37
C ALA A 25 -6.85 -1.61 2.15
N SER A 26 -7.27 -1.73 3.37
CA SER A 26 -7.07 -2.95 4.16
C SER A 26 -8.32 -3.32 4.96
N GLY A 27 -8.33 -4.54 5.48
CA GLY A 27 -9.43 -5.00 6.34
C GLY A 27 -9.57 -4.23 7.67
N SER A 28 -8.65 -3.32 7.99
CA SER A 28 -8.72 -2.46 9.17
C SER A 28 -9.36 -1.09 8.90
N MET A 29 -9.62 -0.76 7.61
CA MET A 29 -10.14 0.57 7.24
C MET A 29 -11.52 0.86 7.83
N SER A 30 -12.38 -0.15 8.03
CA SER A 30 -13.68 0.06 8.66
C SER A 30 -13.55 0.53 10.10
N TYR A 31 -12.64 -0.05 10.87
CA TYR A 31 -12.38 0.36 12.26
C TYR A 31 -11.73 1.74 12.33
N LEU A 32 -10.80 2.05 11.41
CA LEU A 32 -10.22 3.39 11.31
C LEU A 32 -11.29 4.44 11.02
N ALA A 33 -12.22 4.14 10.10
CA ALA A 33 -13.34 5.03 9.78
C ALA A 33 -14.29 5.24 10.98
N ASP A 34 -14.54 4.20 11.79
CA ASP A 34 -15.33 4.30 13.02
C ASP A 34 -14.66 5.24 14.03
N PHE A 35 -13.38 5.02 14.33
CA PHE A 35 -12.64 5.87 15.27
C PHE A 35 -12.47 7.31 14.79
N LEU A 36 -12.30 7.53 13.48
CA LEU A 36 -12.26 8.88 12.92
C LEU A 36 -13.63 9.56 13.03
N ALA A 37 -14.73 8.85 12.76
CA ALA A 37 -16.07 9.38 12.94
C ALA A 37 -16.34 9.80 14.39
N GLU A 38 -15.94 8.98 15.37
CA GLU A 38 -16.05 9.31 16.81
C GLU A 38 -15.23 10.57 17.16
N LYS A 39 -13.98 10.67 16.68
CA LYS A 39 -13.13 11.83 16.91
C LYS A 39 -13.69 13.11 16.28
N ILE A 40 -14.20 13.04 15.05
CA ILE A 40 -14.83 14.17 14.36
C ILE A 40 -16.11 14.59 15.10
N ALA A 41 -16.94 13.64 15.53
CA ALA A 41 -18.13 13.92 16.32
C ALA A 41 -17.81 14.58 17.68
N SER A 42 -16.63 14.31 18.24
CA SER A 42 -16.13 14.95 19.47
C SER A 42 -15.46 16.32 19.24
N GLY A 43 -15.46 16.82 17.98
CA GLY A 43 -14.97 18.16 17.65
C GLY A 43 -13.64 18.24 16.92
N MET A 44 -12.96 17.10 16.67
CA MET A 44 -11.71 17.09 15.90
C MET A 44 -11.98 17.49 14.45
N GLN A 45 -11.14 18.34 13.90
CA GLN A 45 -11.20 18.77 12.51
C GLN A 45 -10.14 17.97 11.71
N VAL A 46 -10.55 17.20 10.72
CA VAL A 46 -9.64 16.53 9.80
C VAL A 46 -10.21 16.53 8.38
N LYS A 47 -9.32 16.47 7.40
CA LYS A 47 -9.69 16.21 5.99
C LYS A 47 -9.28 14.79 5.65
N LEU A 48 -10.15 14.05 4.93
CA LEU A 48 -9.87 12.67 4.57
C LEU A 48 -9.62 12.54 3.08
N VAL A 49 -8.64 11.71 2.72
CA VAL A 49 -8.31 11.32 1.35
C VAL A 49 -8.06 9.82 1.30
N THR A 50 -8.36 9.15 0.20
CA THR A 50 -8.11 7.70 0.06
C THR A 50 -7.76 7.32 -1.37
N SER A 51 -6.88 6.31 -1.51
CA SER A 51 -6.55 5.65 -2.77
C SER A 51 -7.62 4.65 -3.23
N SER A 52 -8.48 4.21 -2.33
CA SER A 52 -9.41 3.10 -2.53
C SER A 52 -10.85 3.58 -2.73
N PHE A 53 -11.47 3.12 -3.82
CA PHE A 53 -12.91 3.34 -4.05
C PHE A 53 -13.76 2.72 -2.94
N VAL A 54 -13.42 1.51 -2.49
CA VAL A 54 -14.15 0.82 -1.41
C VAL A 54 -14.06 1.59 -0.09
N THR A 55 -12.85 2.06 0.26
CA THR A 55 -12.65 2.89 1.46
C THR A 55 -13.40 4.22 1.33
N ARG A 56 -13.42 4.83 0.13
CA ARG A 56 -14.19 6.05 -0.12
C ARG A 56 -15.68 5.85 0.11
N GLN A 57 -16.26 4.78 -0.43
CA GLN A 57 -17.66 4.44 -0.19
C GLN A 57 -17.96 4.24 1.30
N LEU A 58 -17.11 3.50 2.00
CA LEU A 58 -17.22 3.27 3.44
C LEU A 58 -17.26 4.58 4.23
N LEU A 59 -16.33 5.51 3.95
CA LEU A 59 -16.27 6.82 4.61
C LEU A 59 -17.53 7.63 4.36
N LEU A 60 -17.99 7.70 3.11
CA LEU A 60 -19.21 8.43 2.74
C LEU A 60 -20.47 7.84 3.41
N GLN A 61 -20.57 6.50 3.52
CA GLN A 61 -21.66 5.84 4.25
C GLN A 61 -21.71 6.19 5.74
N LYS A 62 -20.54 6.54 6.32
CA LYS A 62 -20.44 7.03 7.71
C LYS A 62 -20.61 8.55 7.83
N GLY A 63 -20.99 9.23 6.76
CA GLY A 63 -21.18 10.69 6.74
C GLY A 63 -19.86 11.48 6.72
N LEU A 64 -18.72 10.84 6.46
CA LEU A 64 -17.42 11.47 6.42
C LEU A 64 -17.11 11.99 5.02
N ALA A 65 -16.81 13.28 4.91
CA ALA A 65 -16.42 13.90 3.65
C ALA A 65 -15.01 13.43 3.22
N VAL A 66 -14.85 13.11 1.93
CA VAL A 66 -13.59 12.67 1.34
C VAL A 66 -13.21 13.59 0.19
N GLN A 67 -12.07 14.28 0.32
CA GLN A 67 -11.55 15.14 -0.74
C GLN A 67 -10.87 14.33 -1.86
N SER A 68 -10.71 14.97 -3.02
CA SER A 68 -10.00 14.37 -4.15
C SER A 68 -8.50 14.30 -3.89
N ILE A 69 -7.83 13.24 -4.38
CA ILE A 69 -6.36 13.17 -4.40
C ILE A 69 -5.79 14.31 -5.23
N ALA A 70 -6.44 14.66 -6.36
CA ALA A 70 -5.99 15.71 -7.26
C ALA A 70 -6.00 17.11 -6.61
N ASP A 71 -6.81 17.31 -5.57
CA ASP A 71 -6.90 18.58 -4.83
C ASP A 71 -6.04 18.57 -3.55
N THR A 72 -5.16 17.56 -3.40
CA THR A 72 -4.34 17.34 -2.21
C THR A 72 -2.86 17.46 -2.57
N GLU A 73 -2.16 18.42 -1.97
CA GLU A 73 -0.71 18.62 -2.21
C GLU A 73 0.15 17.84 -1.20
N MET A 74 -0.33 17.66 0.01
CA MET A 74 0.39 17.04 1.12
C MET A 74 -0.58 16.28 2.02
N ILE A 75 -0.10 15.24 2.66
CA ILE A 75 -0.82 14.43 3.65
C ILE A 75 -0.02 14.44 4.95
N ASN A 76 -0.66 14.78 6.08
CA ASN A 76 0.01 14.74 7.37
C ASN A 76 0.29 13.31 7.80
N ILE A 77 -0.72 12.45 7.68
CA ILE A 77 -0.62 11.04 8.04
C ILE A 77 -1.32 10.16 7.02
N TYR A 78 -0.62 9.14 6.51
CA TYR A 78 -1.17 8.08 5.67
C TYR A 78 -1.13 6.76 6.42
N ILE A 79 -2.25 6.05 6.48
CA ILE A 79 -2.38 4.76 7.17
C ILE A 79 -2.85 3.72 6.19
N ASP A 80 -2.07 2.65 6.02
CA ASP A 80 -2.41 1.58 5.08
C ASP A 80 -1.85 0.22 5.50
N GLY A 81 -2.42 -0.84 4.96
CA GLY A 81 -1.89 -2.20 5.07
C GLY A 81 -0.85 -2.52 4.01
N CYS A 82 -0.24 -3.69 4.14
CA CYS A 82 0.61 -4.28 3.13
C CYS A 82 0.44 -5.81 3.11
N ASP A 83 1.02 -6.47 2.11
CA ASP A 83 1.05 -7.94 2.05
C ASP A 83 2.25 -8.49 2.81
N GLN A 84 3.39 -7.82 2.72
CA GLN A 84 4.62 -8.13 3.45
C GLN A 84 5.43 -6.85 3.66
N PHE A 85 6.20 -6.76 4.75
CA PHE A 85 7.20 -5.71 4.95
C PHE A 85 8.41 -6.26 5.73
N ASP A 86 9.58 -5.65 5.51
CA ASP A 86 10.84 -6.06 6.14
C ASP A 86 11.27 -5.16 7.31
N SER A 87 12.42 -5.47 7.91
CA SER A 87 12.98 -4.74 9.06
C SER A 87 13.31 -3.27 8.76
N ASP A 88 13.51 -2.92 7.49
CA ASP A 88 13.74 -1.55 7.03
C ASP A 88 12.46 -0.83 6.59
N LEU A 89 11.30 -1.45 6.82
CA LEU A 89 9.97 -0.99 6.41
C LEU A 89 9.80 -0.87 4.89
N ASN A 90 10.59 -1.62 4.10
CA ASN A 90 10.25 -1.82 2.71
C ASN A 90 9.03 -2.75 2.62
N ALA A 91 8.04 -2.37 1.81
CA ALA A 91 6.77 -3.10 1.79
C ALA A 91 6.36 -3.50 0.38
N LEU A 92 5.71 -4.67 0.29
CA LEU A 92 4.99 -5.12 -0.89
C LEU A 92 3.49 -4.88 -0.73
N LYS A 93 2.90 -4.22 -1.72
CA LYS A 93 1.46 -3.97 -1.80
C LYS A 93 0.89 -4.66 -3.05
N SER A 94 0.98 -5.97 -3.03
CA SER A 94 0.72 -6.84 -4.19
C SER A 94 -0.77 -7.09 -4.44
N GLY A 95 -1.61 -6.97 -3.41
CA GLY A 95 -2.99 -7.46 -3.43
C GLY A 95 -3.93 -6.66 -4.34
N GLY A 96 -4.40 -5.54 -3.90
CA GLY A 96 -5.57 -4.80 -4.42
C GLY A 96 -5.46 -4.21 -5.84
N GLY A 97 -4.29 -4.20 -6.46
CA GLY A 97 -4.08 -3.64 -7.81
C GLY A 97 -4.20 -2.10 -7.91
N ILE A 98 -4.17 -1.41 -6.78
CA ILE A 98 -4.29 0.05 -6.69
C ILE A 98 -3.00 0.71 -6.17
N HIS A 99 -1.89 -0.04 -6.18
CA HIS A 99 -0.62 0.36 -5.60
C HIS A 99 -0.07 1.69 -6.15
N THR A 100 -0.40 2.06 -7.39
CA THR A 100 -0.01 3.35 -7.98
C THR A 100 -0.59 4.53 -7.19
N ARG A 101 -1.90 4.51 -6.89
CA ARG A 101 -2.53 5.54 -6.07
C ARG A 101 -2.07 5.46 -4.61
N GLU A 102 -1.88 4.25 -4.08
CA GLU A 102 -1.38 4.05 -2.72
C GLU A 102 0.03 4.61 -2.57
N LYS A 103 0.91 4.37 -3.54
CA LYS A 103 2.27 4.92 -3.53
C LYS A 103 2.27 6.44 -3.68
N LEU A 104 1.36 7.00 -4.50
CA LEU A 104 1.19 8.44 -4.60
C LEU A 104 0.86 9.04 -3.22
N LEU A 105 -0.15 8.51 -2.51
CA LEU A 105 -0.50 9.00 -1.17
C LEU A 105 0.63 8.79 -0.17
N ALA A 106 1.33 7.65 -0.22
CA ALA A 106 2.48 7.38 0.62
C ALA A 106 3.63 8.39 0.39
N SER A 107 3.85 8.79 -0.87
CA SER A 107 4.87 9.78 -1.24
C SER A 107 4.51 11.21 -0.83
N MET A 108 3.21 11.52 -0.72
CA MET A 108 2.70 12.81 -0.26
C MET A 108 2.67 12.92 1.27
N ALA A 109 2.83 11.80 1.99
CA ALA A 109 2.64 11.73 3.43
C ALA A 109 3.89 12.16 4.21
N GLN A 110 3.70 13.02 5.21
CA GLN A 110 4.75 13.33 6.21
C GLN A 110 4.99 12.16 7.16
N LEU A 111 3.94 11.41 7.47
CA LEU A 111 4.00 10.20 8.29
C LEU A 111 3.22 9.09 7.60
N PHE A 112 3.90 8.08 7.07
CA PHE A 112 3.28 6.86 6.58
C PHE A 112 3.39 5.74 7.60
N ILE A 113 2.25 5.20 8.03
CA ILE A 113 2.12 4.10 8.98
C ILE A 113 1.60 2.86 8.27
N LEU A 114 2.40 1.81 8.27
CA LEU A 114 1.94 0.47 7.89
C LEU A 114 1.17 -0.16 9.05
N ILE A 115 0.05 -0.82 8.77
CA ILE A 115 -0.73 -1.54 9.77
C ILE A 115 -0.97 -2.99 9.34
N GLY A 116 -0.96 -3.89 10.32
CA GLY A 116 -1.19 -5.30 10.05
C GLY A 116 -1.08 -6.19 11.28
N ASP A 117 -0.83 -7.46 11.04
CA ASP A 117 -0.47 -8.44 12.04
C ASP A 117 0.95 -8.97 11.79
N ASP A 118 1.46 -9.75 12.72
CA ASP A 118 2.82 -10.31 12.72
C ASP A 118 3.11 -11.22 11.50
N THR A 119 2.08 -11.71 10.80
CA THR A 119 2.27 -12.49 9.57
C THR A 119 2.76 -11.66 8.38
N LYS A 120 2.70 -10.33 8.51
CA LYS A 120 3.15 -9.38 7.48
C LYS A 120 4.62 -9.02 7.60
N TYR A 121 5.21 -9.21 8.78
CA TYR A 121 6.62 -8.91 9.04
C TYR A 121 7.54 -10.06 8.65
N THR A 122 8.69 -9.72 8.08
CA THR A 122 9.82 -10.62 7.84
C THR A 122 11.14 -9.86 7.99
N GLU A 123 12.26 -10.55 8.23
CA GLU A 123 13.58 -9.89 8.27
C GLU A 123 13.96 -9.31 6.92
N SER A 124 13.63 -10.02 5.83
CA SER A 124 13.82 -9.59 4.44
C SER A 124 12.62 -10.02 3.62
N LEU A 125 12.29 -9.31 2.55
CA LEU A 125 11.20 -9.69 1.66
C LEU A 125 11.45 -11.08 1.07
N THR A 126 10.38 -11.87 0.93
CA THR A 126 10.42 -13.25 0.40
C THR A 126 9.64 -13.35 -0.92
N ASP A 127 9.69 -14.51 -1.55
CA ASP A 127 8.92 -14.84 -2.77
C ASP A 127 7.45 -15.18 -2.52
N LYS A 128 6.97 -15.05 -1.28
CA LYS A 128 5.57 -15.34 -0.91
C LYS A 128 4.57 -14.47 -1.68
N PHE A 129 4.94 -13.24 -1.98
CA PHE A 129 4.12 -12.30 -2.74
C PHE A 129 4.90 -11.78 -3.95
N PRO A 130 4.25 -11.61 -5.12
CA PRO A 130 4.91 -11.01 -6.28
C PRO A 130 5.13 -9.51 -6.06
N LEU A 131 6.16 -8.97 -6.67
CA LEU A 131 6.19 -7.57 -7.02
C LEU A 131 5.22 -7.35 -8.17
N VAL A 132 4.28 -6.43 -8.02
CA VAL A 132 3.32 -6.11 -9.08
C VAL A 132 3.76 -4.87 -9.83
N VAL A 133 3.72 -4.92 -11.14
CA VAL A 133 4.04 -3.80 -12.01
C VAL A 133 2.77 -3.39 -12.75
N GLU A 134 2.38 -2.13 -12.65
CA GLU A 134 1.34 -1.56 -13.49
C GLU A 134 1.94 -1.19 -14.85
N VAL A 135 1.35 -1.72 -15.94
CA VAL A 135 1.91 -1.69 -17.29
C VAL A 135 0.90 -1.11 -18.27
N LEU A 136 1.34 -0.19 -19.12
CA LEU A 136 0.53 0.29 -20.24
C LEU A 136 0.11 -0.88 -21.14
N PRO A 137 -1.16 -0.95 -21.59
CA PRO A 137 -1.65 -2.06 -22.43
C PRO A 137 -0.78 -2.31 -23.66
N GLU A 138 -0.31 -1.27 -24.32
CA GLU A 138 0.53 -1.37 -25.52
C GLU A 138 1.91 -1.98 -25.25
N ALA A 139 2.36 -1.97 -23.99
CA ALA A 139 3.67 -2.48 -23.57
C ALA A 139 3.64 -3.93 -23.06
N TRP A 140 2.50 -4.64 -23.19
CA TRP A 140 2.29 -5.96 -22.58
C TRP A 140 3.29 -7.04 -23.01
N ARG A 141 3.84 -6.96 -24.23
CA ARG A 141 4.91 -7.87 -24.68
C ARG A 141 6.31 -7.35 -24.37
N TYR A 142 6.46 -6.02 -24.39
CA TYR A 142 7.75 -5.38 -24.26
C TYR A 142 8.27 -5.41 -22.81
N VAL A 143 7.43 -5.02 -21.85
CA VAL A 143 7.81 -4.91 -20.43
C VAL A 143 8.24 -6.26 -19.84
N PRO A 144 7.49 -7.37 -19.97
CA PRO A 144 7.94 -8.66 -19.42
C PRO A 144 9.29 -9.10 -19.96
N ARG A 145 9.52 -8.93 -21.28
CA ARG A 145 10.80 -9.27 -21.91
C ARG A 145 11.96 -8.43 -21.35
N LYS A 146 11.72 -7.13 -21.11
CA LYS A 146 12.73 -6.25 -20.52
C LYS A 146 13.02 -6.62 -19.07
N ILE A 147 12.01 -6.95 -18.28
CA ILE A 147 12.17 -7.40 -16.90
C ILE A 147 13.00 -8.69 -16.85
N GLN A 148 12.67 -9.69 -17.67
CA GLN A 148 13.40 -10.95 -17.72
C GLN A 148 14.87 -10.78 -18.19
N ALA A 149 15.12 -9.81 -19.07
CA ALA A 149 16.47 -9.48 -19.50
C ALA A 149 17.28 -8.78 -18.39
N SER A 150 16.65 -7.93 -17.59
CA SER A 150 17.29 -7.21 -16.47
C SER A 150 17.48 -8.10 -15.23
N PHE A 151 16.60 -9.08 -15.04
CA PHE A 151 16.55 -9.98 -13.88
C PHE A 151 16.40 -11.43 -14.36
N PRO A 152 17.49 -12.09 -14.76
CA PRO A 152 17.45 -13.49 -15.19
C PRO A 152 16.86 -14.42 -14.12
N GLY A 153 15.98 -15.31 -14.52
CA GLY A 153 15.35 -16.30 -13.62
C GLY A 153 14.03 -15.84 -12.96
N VAL A 154 13.62 -14.56 -13.11
CA VAL A 154 12.31 -14.13 -12.62
C VAL A 154 11.17 -14.72 -13.45
N LYS A 155 10.07 -15.04 -12.77
CA LYS A 155 8.82 -15.42 -13.43
C LYS A 155 7.93 -14.20 -13.56
N THR A 156 7.27 -14.04 -14.69
CA THR A 156 6.31 -12.95 -14.93
C THR A 156 5.01 -13.52 -15.46
N ALA A 157 3.88 -13.04 -14.97
CA ALA A 157 2.56 -13.36 -15.50
C ALA A 157 1.63 -12.15 -15.34
N PHE A 158 0.85 -11.84 -16.37
CA PHE A 158 -0.23 -10.88 -16.20
C PHE A 158 -1.31 -11.44 -15.30
N ARG A 159 -1.82 -10.59 -14.43
CA ARG A 159 -2.90 -10.97 -13.53
C ARG A 159 -4.18 -11.15 -14.31
N GLU A 160 -4.79 -12.29 -14.14
CA GLU A 160 -6.07 -12.64 -14.75
C GLU A 160 -7.20 -12.51 -13.72
N ASN A 161 -8.43 -12.34 -14.19
CA ASN A 161 -9.61 -12.41 -13.34
C ASN A 161 -9.79 -13.85 -12.80
N ASP A 162 -10.68 -14.04 -11.82
CA ASP A 162 -10.90 -15.33 -11.18
C ASP A 162 -11.31 -16.45 -12.16
N LYS A 163 -11.92 -16.08 -13.30
CA LYS A 163 -12.31 -17.03 -14.37
C LYS A 163 -11.21 -17.27 -15.38
N LYS A 164 -10.07 -16.56 -15.31
CA LYS A 164 -8.96 -16.62 -16.29
C LYS A 164 -9.37 -16.33 -17.74
N GLU A 165 -10.38 -15.50 -17.92
CA GLU A 165 -10.88 -15.12 -19.24
C GLU A 165 -10.30 -13.80 -19.73
N TRP A 166 -9.95 -12.89 -18.77
CA TRP A 166 -9.52 -11.53 -19.06
C TRP A 166 -8.38 -11.11 -18.13
N MET A 167 -7.49 -10.29 -18.65
CA MET A 167 -6.50 -9.60 -17.82
C MET A 167 -7.20 -8.63 -16.87
N VAL A 168 -6.71 -8.53 -15.65
CA VAL A 168 -7.16 -7.50 -14.70
C VAL A 168 -6.74 -6.14 -15.22
N VAL A 169 -7.69 -5.22 -15.31
CA VAL A 169 -7.48 -3.83 -15.72
C VAL A 169 -7.60 -2.94 -14.49
N THR A 170 -6.63 -2.05 -14.29
CA THR A 170 -6.67 -1.06 -13.20
C THR A 170 -7.69 0.03 -13.49
N ASP A 171 -8.03 0.83 -12.47
CA ASP A 171 -8.89 2.02 -12.64
C ASP A 171 -8.32 3.05 -13.64
N HIS A 172 -7.04 2.96 -13.98
CA HIS A 172 -6.39 3.81 -14.98
C HIS A 172 -6.34 3.18 -16.39
N GLY A 173 -6.93 1.99 -16.56
CA GLY A 173 -6.95 1.29 -17.85
C GLY A 173 -5.68 0.48 -18.14
N ASN A 174 -4.79 0.30 -17.17
CA ASN A 174 -3.53 -0.42 -17.31
C ASN A 174 -3.65 -1.90 -16.91
N TYR A 175 -2.66 -2.72 -17.26
CA TYR A 175 -2.57 -4.11 -16.85
C TYR A 175 -1.69 -4.26 -15.61
N LEU A 176 -1.89 -5.38 -14.88
CA LEU A 176 -1.06 -5.77 -13.74
C LEU A 176 -0.20 -6.96 -14.12
N LEU A 177 1.11 -6.79 -14.02
CA LEU A 177 2.10 -7.82 -14.24
C LEU A 177 2.69 -8.25 -12.91
N ASP A 178 2.47 -9.50 -12.52
CA ASP A 178 3.07 -10.10 -11.34
C ASP A 178 4.48 -10.59 -11.68
N VAL A 179 5.47 -10.23 -10.85
CA VAL A 179 6.89 -10.58 -11.01
C VAL A 179 7.36 -11.28 -9.74
N TRP A 180 7.80 -12.53 -9.84
CA TRP A 180 8.31 -13.30 -8.71
C TRP A 180 9.84 -13.36 -8.78
N PHE A 181 10.48 -12.86 -7.71
CA PHE A 181 11.91 -12.94 -7.51
C PHE A 181 12.21 -14.15 -6.62
N PRO A 182 12.89 -15.19 -7.12
CA PRO A 182 13.28 -16.34 -6.27
C PRO A 182 14.23 -15.91 -5.15
N GLU A 183 15.08 -14.91 -5.43
CA GLU A 183 15.92 -14.19 -4.47
C GLU A 183 15.83 -12.71 -4.79
N TRP A 184 15.59 -11.90 -3.76
CA TRP A 184 15.49 -10.46 -3.94
C TRP A 184 16.88 -9.83 -4.15
N PRO A 185 17.10 -9.11 -5.25
CA PRO A 185 18.26 -8.22 -5.39
C PRO A 185 18.13 -7.02 -4.45
N ASP A 186 19.06 -6.08 -4.56
CA ASP A 186 18.87 -4.78 -3.88
C ASP A 186 17.52 -4.15 -4.25
N LEU A 187 16.70 -3.89 -3.25
CA LEU A 187 15.30 -3.46 -3.43
C LEU A 187 15.21 -2.09 -4.09
N LYS A 188 16.08 -1.16 -3.71
CA LYS A 188 16.09 0.19 -4.27
C LYS A 188 16.52 0.19 -5.72
N GLN A 189 17.58 -0.56 -6.03
CA GLN A 189 18.06 -0.73 -7.41
C GLN A 189 17.03 -1.45 -8.27
N THR A 190 16.37 -2.48 -7.74
CA THR A 190 15.30 -3.22 -8.43
C THR A 190 14.15 -2.28 -8.78
N ASN A 191 13.67 -1.50 -7.82
CA ASN A 191 12.59 -0.54 -8.04
C ASN A 191 12.98 0.49 -9.11
N THR A 192 14.18 1.05 -9.04
CA THR A 192 14.70 2.01 -10.01
C THR A 192 14.79 1.40 -11.41
N THR A 193 15.33 0.19 -11.52
CA THR A 193 15.46 -0.52 -12.81
C THR A 193 14.10 -0.76 -13.45
N LEU A 194 13.11 -1.24 -12.68
CA LEU A 194 11.77 -1.48 -13.18
C LEU A 194 11.07 -0.18 -13.62
N LYS A 195 11.16 0.87 -12.81
CA LYS A 195 10.57 2.18 -13.12
C LYS A 195 11.13 2.84 -14.39
N ASN A 196 12.38 2.53 -14.73
CA ASN A 196 13.03 3.05 -15.94
C ASN A 196 12.67 2.29 -17.22
N ILE A 197 11.89 1.20 -17.14
CA ILE A 197 11.40 0.50 -18.33
C ILE A 197 10.22 1.29 -18.91
N THR A 198 10.36 1.80 -20.12
CA THR A 198 9.25 2.47 -20.83
C THR A 198 8.03 1.56 -20.91
N GLY A 199 6.86 2.07 -20.52
CA GLY A 199 5.62 1.32 -20.43
C GLY A 199 5.30 0.81 -19.02
N VAL A 200 6.22 0.93 -18.07
CA VAL A 200 5.94 0.74 -16.64
C VAL A 200 5.36 2.04 -16.08
N VAL A 201 4.21 1.96 -15.45
CA VAL A 201 3.55 3.06 -14.75
C VAL A 201 4.06 3.15 -13.31
N GLU A 202 3.90 2.06 -12.54
CA GLU A 202 4.36 2.00 -11.16
C GLU A 202 4.58 0.54 -10.70
N THR A 203 5.33 0.36 -9.61
CA THR A 203 5.56 -0.92 -8.95
C THR A 203 4.91 -0.97 -7.58
N SER A 204 4.58 -2.17 -7.11
CA SER A 204 4.04 -2.39 -5.77
C SER A 204 5.09 -2.46 -4.66
N LEU A 205 6.36 -2.23 -4.98
CA LEU A 205 7.48 -2.21 -4.03
C LEU A 205 7.67 -0.79 -3.48
N PHE A 206 7.40 -0.63 -2.19
CA PHE A 206 7.48 0.63 -1.45
C PHE A 206 8.78 0.64 -0.67
N THR A 207 9.79 1.33 -1.15
CA THR A 207 11.11 1.46 -0.48
C THR A 207 11.29 2.86 0.07
N GLY A 208 11.66 2.97 1.35
CA GLY A 208 11.98 4.25 1.98
C GLY A 208 10.78 5.19 2.18
N LEU A 209 9.55 4.71 2.05
CA LEU A 209 8.32 5.50 2.19
C LEU A 209 7.71 5.38 3.59
N ALA A 210 7.64 4.17 4.15
CA ALA A 210 7.06 3.96 5.47
C ALA A 210 8.00 4.46 6.58
N HIS A 211 7.42 5.07 7.60
CA HIS A 211 8.12 5.64 8.75
C HIS A 211 8.04 4.71 9.96
N LYS A 212 6.92 4.01 10.12
CA LYS A 212 6.72 2.99 11.13
C LYS A 212 5.67 1.98 10.73
N ALA A 213 5.66 0.83 11.40
CA ALA A 213 4.57 -0.12 11.33
C ALA A 213 3.95 -0.34 12.72
N ILE A 214 2.65 -0.57 12.75
CA ILE A 214 1.89 -0.95 13.94
C ILE A 214 1.30 -2.32 13.67
N ILE A 215 1.73 -3.32 14.41
CA ILE A 215 1.32 -4.71 14.19
C ILE A 215 0.74 -5.33 15.46
N ALA A 216 -0.27 -6.17 15.28
CA ALA A 216 -0.79 -7.02 16.35
C ALA A 216 -0.12 -8.39 16.28
N THR A 217 0.54 -8.79 17.36
CA THR A 217 1.20 -10.09 17.47
C THR A 217 0.20 -11.24 17.66
N LYS A 218 0.67 -12.48 17.52
CA LYS A 218 -0.13 -13.67 17.83
C LYS A 218 -0.57 -13.70 19.30
N ASP A 219 0.20 -13.10 20.21
CA ASP A 219 -0.09 -13.01 21.63
C ASP A 219 -1.01 -11.84 21.99
N ASN A 220 -1.56 -11.17 20.97
CA ASN A 220 -2.46 -10.02 21.08
C ASN A 220 -1.81 -8.74 21.65
N GLU A 221 -0.52 -8.60 21.52
CA GLU A 221 0.19 -7.37 21.85
C GLU A 221 0.25 -6.45 20.63
N ILE A 222 0.27 -5.13 20.89
CA ILE A 222 0.52 -4.14 19.83
C ILE A 222 1.98 -3.75 19.87
N VAL A 223 2.69 -3.99 18.79
CA VAL A 223 4.11 -3.69 18.61
C VAL A 223 4.28 -2.59 17.58
N PHE A 224 5.18 -1.66 17.88
CA PHE A 224 5.58 -0.57 17.02
C PHE A 224 6.96 -0.90 16.44
N VAL A 225 7.07 -0.93 15.12
CA VAL A 225 8.34 -1.09 14.41
C VAL A 225 8.66 0.25 13.78
N GLU A 226 9.79 0.83 14.15
CA GLU A 226 10.26 2.10 13.60
C GLU A 226 11.54 1.88 12.79
N LYS A 227 11.71 2.68 11.75
CA LYS A 227 12.90 2.62 10.93
C LYS A 227 14.12 2.99 11.79
N LYS A 228 15.13 2.12 11.80
CA LYS A 228 16.42 2.45 12.39
C LYS A 228 17.13 3.44 11.46
N TRP A 229 17.23 4.69 11.88
CA TRP A 229 18.06 5.68 11.19
C TRP A 229 19.52 5.31 11.43
N HIS A 230 20.23 4.93 10.37
CA HIS A 230 21.67 4.69 10.39
C HIS A 230 22.42 5.91 9.85
#